data_eeba939d740756079ed1a9b819708e90
#
_entry.id   eeba939d740756079ed1a9b819708e90
#
_cell.length_a   1.000
_cell.length_b   1.000
_cell.length_c   1.000
_cell.angle_alpha   90.00
_cell.angle_beta   90.00
_cell.angle_gamma   90.00
#
_symmetry.space_group_name_H-M   'P 1'
#
loop_
_entity.id
_entity.type
_entity.pdbx_description
1 polymer ?
#
loop_
_entity_poly.entity_id
_entity_poly.type
_entity_poly.pdbx_seq_one_letter_code
_entity_poly.pdbx_strand_id
1 'polypeptide(L)'
;MRKAKPKKRILLPDPKFGDVLVTRFVNNLMLDGKKSIAYSIFYDSLEIVGKKMKDADKSPLEIWKQALENITPQVEVKSKRIGGATFQVPMEVRPERKISISMKNLVLYSRKRAGKSMAEKLSGEILDAYNQQGAAFKRKEEMHRMAEANKAFAHFRF
;
A
#
# COMPACT_ATOMS: atom_id res chain seq x y z
N MET A 1 28.13 -12.54 6.10
CA MET A 1 26.92 -12.52 5.22
C MET A 1 25.84 -13.43 5.81
N ARG A 2 24.56 -13.02 5.80
CA ARG A 2 23.46 -13.88 6.24
C ARG A 2 23.21 -14.99 5.21
N LYS A 3 23.55 -16.24 5.53
CA LYS A 3 23.32 -17.41 4.66
C LYS A 3 21.87 -17.91 4.73
N ALA A 4 21.18 -17.75 5.85
CA ALA A 4 19.81 -18.23 6.06
C ALA A 4 18.78 -17.10 5.98
N LYS A 5 17.63 -17.37 5.33
CA LYS A 5 16.48 -16.46 5.35
C LYS A 5 15.84 -16.48 6.75
N PRO A 6 15.41 -15.33 7.29
CA PRO A 6 14.70 -15.31 8.56
C PRO A 6 13.37 -16.07 8.47
N LYS A 7 13.00 -16.80 9.52
CA LYS A 7 11.69 -17.45 9.60
C LYS A 7 10.58 -16.41 9.53
N LYS A 8 9.58 -16.64 8.68
CA LYS A 8 8.38 -15.78 8.62
C LYS A 8 7.56 -15.98 9.89
N ARG A 9 7.19 -14.89 10.55
CA ARG A 9 6.27 -14.93 11.67
C ARG A 9 4.85 -15.18 11.19
N ILE A 10 4.13 -16.06 11.86
CA ILE A 10 2.69 -16.31 11.62
C ILE A 10 1.93 -15.08 12.11
N LEU A 11 1.11 -14.49 11.24
CA LEU A 11 0.22 -13.40 11.58
C LEU A 11 -1.17 -13.99 11.88
N LEU A 12 -1.69 -13.67 13.04
CA LEU A 12 -3.07 -14.01 13.39
C LEU A 12 -4.03 -13.14 12.57
N PRO A 13 -5.18 -13.68 12.15
CA PRO A 13 -6.20 -12.90 11.44
C PRO A 13 -6.78 -11.83 12.37
N ASP A 14 -7.41 -10.83 11.76
CA ASP A 14 -8.10 -9.74 12.45
C ASP A 14 -9.32 -10.27 13.22
N PRO A 15 -9.57 -9.82 14.46
CA PRO A 15 -10.69 -10.33 15.26
C PRO A 15 -12.07 -9.96 14.70
N LYS A 16 -12.22 -8.85 13.97
CA LYS A 16 -13.51 -8.38 13.44
C LYS A 16 -13.85 -8.98 12.08
N PHE A 17 -12.88 -9.07 11.17
CA PHE A 17 -13.08 -9.51 9.80
C PHE A 17 -12.46 -10.88 9.49
N GLY A 18 -11.68 -11.44 10.40
CA GLY A 18 -10.99 -12.71 10.18
C GLY A 18 -9.92 -12.69 9.08
N ASP A 19 -9.44 -11.52 8.69
CA ASP A 19 -8.56 -11.32 7.54
C ASP A 19 -7.12 -10.96 7.94
N VAL A 20 -6.16 -11.75 7.48
CA VAL A 20 -4.73 -11.54 7.73
C VAL A 20 -4.22 -10.26 7.05
N LEU A 21 -4.83 -9.85 5.92
CA LEU A 21 -4.46 -8.64 5.21
C LEU A 21 -4.74 -7.40 6.05
N VAL A 22 -5.86 -7.39 6.79
CA VAL A 22 -6.21 -6.33 7.75
C VAL A 22 -5.16 -6.24 8.85
N THR A 23 -4.78 -7.35 9.46
CA THR A 23 -3.71 -7.38 10.48
C THR A 23 -2.40 -6.82 9.94
N ARG A 24 -2.02 -7.16 8.71
CA ARG A 24 -0.82 -6.60 8.05
C ARG A 24 -0.93 -5.09 7.85
N PHE A 25 -2.09 -4.61 7.44
CA PHE A 25 -2.33 -3.19 7.25
C PHE A 25 -2.27 -2.41 8.56
N VAL A 26 -2.94 -2.89 9.61
CA VAL A 26 -2.92 -2.31 10.94
C VAL A 26 -1.49 -2.25 11.51
N ASN A 27 -0.68 -3.27 11.28
CA ASN A 27 0.73 -3.26 11.68
C ASN A 27 1.56 -2.20 10.92
N ASN A 28 1.20 -1.84 9.66
CA ASN A 28 1.81 -0.72 8.94
C ASN A 28 1.27 0.65 9.38
N LEU A 29 0.02 0.70 9.83
CA LEU A 29 -0.64 1.92 10.33
C LEU A 29 -0.17 2.28 11.74
N MET A 30 0.19 1.27 12.54
CA MET A 30 0.59 1.43 13.93
C MET A 30 1.83 2.31 14.08
N LEU A 31 1.83 3.18 15.11
CA LEU A 31 2.96 3.97 15.60
C LEU A 31 3.20 3.63 17.07
N ASP A 32 4.44 3.66 17.50
CA ASP A 32 4.87 3.50 18.89
C ASP A 32 4.32 2.24 19.59
N GLY A 33 4.04 1.18 18.85
CA GLY A 33 3.44 -0.04 19.38
C GLY A 33 1.96 0.06 19.77
N LYS A 34 1.28 1.19 19.50
CA LYS A 34 -0.12 1.45 19.88
C LYS A 34 -1.10 0.71 18.95
N LYS A 35 -1.15 -0.60 19.05
CA LYS A 35 -1.90 -1.46 18.12
C LYS A 35 -3.42 -1.31 18.24
N SER A 36 -3.95 -1.17 19.45
CA SER A 36 -5.39 -0.97 19.66
C SER A 36 -5.91 0.31 19.00
N ILE A 37 -5.17 1.41 19.12
CA ILE A 37 -5.49 2.68 18.44
C ILE A 37 -5.47 2.51 16.92
N ALA A 38 -4.49 1.78 16.38
CA ALA A 38 -4.43 1.53 14.94
C ALA A 38 -5.62 0.70 14.44
N TYR A 39 -6.10 -0.28 15.22
CA TYR A 39 -7.34 -1.00 14.91
C TYR A 39 -8.56 -0.08 14.92
N SER A 40 -8.73 0.75 15.96
CA SER A 40 -9.85 1.71 16.03
C SER A 40 -9.85 2.63 14.81
N ILE A 41 -8.69 3.23 14.47
CA ILE A 41 -8.57 4.09 13.28
C ILE A 41 -9.00 3.37 12.01
N PHE A 42 -8.58 2.12 11.83
CA PHE A 42 -8.95 1.34 10.65
C PHE A 42 -10.45 1.03 10.61
N TYR A 43 -11.04 0.58 11.70
CA TYR A 43 -12.47 0.28 11.79
C TYR A 43 -13.34 1.53 11.56
N ASP A 44 -12.98 2.64 12.22
CA ASP A 44 -13.66 3.92 12.03
C ASP A 44 -13.57 4.40 10.58
N SER A 45 -12.41 4.20 9.94
CA SER A 45 -12.25 4.56 8.52
C SER A 45 -13.17 3.74 7.60
N LEU A 46 -13.31 2.43 7.85
CA LEU A 46 -14.22 1.57 7.10
C LEU A 46 -15.69 1.92 7.35
N GLU A 47 -16.04 2.33 8.57
CA GLU A 47 -17.39 2.81 8.87
C GLU A 47 -17.73 4.09 8.10
N ILE A 48 -16.78 5.04 8.03
CA ILE A 48 -16.92 6.26 7.22
C ILE A 48 -17.05 5.92 5.72
N VAL A 49 -16.27 4.97 5.21
CA VAL A 49 -16.37 4.49 3.82
C VAL A 49 -17.76 3.91 3.56
N GLY A 50 -18.27 3.05 4.46
CA GLY A 50 -19.60 2.47 4.34
C GLY A 50 -20.72 3.52 4.38
N LYS A 51 -20.59 4.57 5.20
CA LYS A 51 -21.54 5.67 5.23
C LYS A 51 -21.57 6.50 3.94
N LYS A 52 -20.42 6.65 3.27
CA LYS A 52 -20.29 7.41 2.02
C LYS A 52 -20.66 6.61 0.78
N MET A 53 -20.53 5.30 0.82
CA MET A 53 -20.78 4.38 -0.31
C MET A 53 -21.97 3.48 -0.05
N LYS A 54 -23.06 4.04 0.49
CA LYS A 54 -24.29 3.29 0.84
C LYS A 54 -24.94 2.57 -0.34
N ASP A 55 -24.81 3.12 -1.54
CA ASP A 55 -25.41 2.59 -2.77
C ASP A 55 -24.49 1.58 -3.48
N ALA A 56 -23.33 1.27 -2.90
CA ALA A 56 -22.44 0.28 -3.50
C ALA A 56 -22.82 -1.14 -3.05
N ASP A 57 -22.94 -2.07 -3.98
CA ASP A 57 -23.18 -3.50 -3.72
C ASP A 57 -22.06 -4.21 -2.96
N LYS A 58 -20.97 -3.50 -2.66
CA LYS A 58 -19.74 -4.02 -2.04
C LYS A 58 -19.64 -3.64 -0.57
N SER A 59 -19.14 -4.55 0.23
CA SER A 59 -18.82 -4.27 1.63
C SER A 59 -17.67 -3.25 1.75
N PRO A 60 -17.58 -2.45 2.82
CA PRO A 60 -16.48 -1.51 3.04
C PRO A 60 -15.10 -2.17 3.01
N LEU A 61 -15.01 -3.43 3.44
CA LEU A 61 -13.78 -4.21 3.38
C LEU A 61 -13.37 -4.54 1.92
N GLU A 62 -14.33 -4.88 1.07
CA GLU A 62 -14.07 -5.14 -0.35
C GLU A 62 -13.67 -3.87 -1.09
N ILE A 63 -14.29 -2.73 -0.78
CA ILE A 63 -13.89 -1.41 -1.30
C ILE A 63 -12.43 -1.11 -0.95
N TRP A 64 -12.03 -1.35 0.30
CA TRP A 64 -10.66 -1.17 0.72
C TRP A 64 -9.69 -2.13 0.02
N LYS A 65 -10.05 -3.40 -0.17
CA LYS A 65 -9.24 -4.37 -0.93
C LYS A 65 -9.06 -3.94 -2.38
N GLN A 66 -10.15 -3.51 -3.02
CA GLN A 66 -10.10 -2.99 -4.38
C GLN A 66 -9.23 -1.72 -4.49
N ALA A 67 -9.34 -0.81 -3.51
CA ALA A 67 -8.47 0.35 -3.44
C ALA A 67 -6.98 -0.04 -3.34
N LEU A 68 -6.64 -1.06 -2.53
CA LEU A 68 -5.27 -1.57 -2.45
C LEU A 68 -4.79 -2.15 -3.79
N GLU A 69 -5.63 -2.89 -4.51
CA GLU A 69 -5.30 -3.39 -5.84
C GLU A 69 -5.02 -2.26 -6.83
N ASN A 70 -5.89 -1.24 -6.85
CA ASN A 70 -5.77 -0.10 -7.74
C ASN A 70 -4.45 0.66 -7.55
N ILE A 71 -3.91 0.75 -6.33
CA ILE A 71 -2.64 1.42 -6.03
C ILE A 71 -1.43 0.48 -6.03
N THR A 72 -1.61 -0.80 -6.34
CA THR A 72 -0.54 -1.79 -6.35
C THR A 72 0.33 -1.64 -7.61
N PRO A 73 1.64 -1.33 -7.46
CA PRO A 73 2.54 -1.20 -8.60
C PRO A 73 2.97 -2.58 -9.10
N GLN A 74 3.09 -2.72 -10.43
CA GLN A 74 3.61 -3.93 -11.08
C GLN A 74 5.12 -3.90 -11.21
N VAL A 75 5.69 -2.69 -11.39
CA VAL A 75 7.11 -2.47 -11.61
C VAL A 75 7.64 -1.41 -10.66
N GLU A 76 8.90 -1.54 -10.28
CA GLU A 76 9.65 -0.54 -9.53
C GLU A 76 11.01 -0.29 -10.18
N VAL A 77 11.62 0.84 -9.91
CA VAL A 77 12.96 1.18 -10.39
C VAL A 77 13.93 1.03 -9.25
N LYS A 78 15.04 0.32 -9.48
CA LYS A 78 16.14 0.17 -8.53
C LYS A 78 17.42 0.75 -9.10
N SER A 79 18.10 1.53 -8.28
CA SER A 79 19.44 2.04 -8.60
C SER A 79 20.45 0.91 -8.56
N LYS A 80 21.23 0.74 -9.63
CA LYS A 80 22.30 -0.23 -9.74
C LYS A 80 23.58 0.45 -10.24
N ARG A 81 24.69 0.21 -9.57
CA ARG A 81 26.00 0.75 -9.98
C ARG A 81 26.71 -0.23 -10.89
N ILE A 82 27.06 0.21 -12.09
CA ILE A 82 27.74 -0.60 -13.11
C ILE A 82 28.86 0.24 -13.68
N GLY A 83 30.12 -0.24 -13.60
CA GLY A 83 31.28 0.43 -14.15
C GLY A 83 31.49 1.88 -13.65
N GLY A 84 31.08 2.18 -12.39
CA GLY A 84 31.19 3.52 -11.81
C GLY A 84 29.97 4.42 -12.02
N ALA A 85 29.12 4.17 -13.01
CA ALA A 85 27.87 4.88 -13.24
C ALA A 85 26.68 4.24 -12.52
N THR A 86 25.71 5.05 -12.09
CA THR A 86 24.48 4.58 -11.44
C THR A 86 23.33 4.61 -12.43
N PHE A 87 22.76 3.43 -12.69
CA PHE A 87 21.61 3.26 -13.58
C PHE A 87 20.34 2.97 -12.80
N GLN A 88 19.22 3.50 -13.26
CA GLN A 88 17.90 3.20 -12.76
C GLN A 88 17.33 2.01 -13.54
N VAL A 89 17.34 0.83 -12.93
CA VAL A 89 16.94 -0.41 -13.61
C VAL A 89 15.49 -0.76 -13.24
N PRO A 90 14.57 -0.85 -14.21
CA PRO A 90 13.19 -1.27 -13.97
C PRO A 90 13.14 -2.77 -13.67
N MET A 91 12.43 -3.12 -12.61
CA MET A 91 12.27 -4.51 -12.14
C MET A 91 10.81 -4.79 -11.82
N GLU A 92 10.36 -6.01 -12.12
CA GLU A 92 9.06 -6.46 -11.66
C GLU A 92 9.05 -6.64 -10.13
N VAL A 93 7.97 -6.21 -9.51
CA VAL A 93 7.81 -6.28 -8.05
C VAL A 93 7.28 -7.67 -7.66
N ARG A 94 7.92 -8.33 -6.70
CA ARG A 94 7.46 -9.63 -6.18
C ARG A 94 6.09 -9.48 -5.51
N PRO A 95 5.19 -10.50 -5.57
CA PRO A 95 3.83 -10.41 -5.05
C PRO A 95 3.73 -9.92 -3.59
N GLU A 96 4.55 -10.47 -2.69
CA GLU A 96 4.56 -10.05 -1.28
C GLU A 96 4.98 -8.58 -1.09
N ARG A 97 5.86 -8.09 -1.96
CA ARG A 97 6.34 -6.71 -1.94
C ARG A 97 5.33 -5.76 -2.56
N LYS A 98 4.58 -6.17 -3.59
CA LYS A 98 3.47 -5.40 -4.18
C LYS A 98 2.49 -4.97 -3.08
N ILE A 99 2.01 -5.92 -2.28
CA ILE A 99 1.10 -5.67 -1.15
C ILE A 99 1.74 -4.73 -0.11
N SER A 100 3.02 -4.93 0.20
CA SER A 100 3.71 -4.08 1.18
C SER A 100 3.85 -2.64 0.70
N ILE A 101 4.13 -2.42 -0.59
CA ILE A 101 4.26 -1.08 -1.18
C ILE A 101 2.89 -0.38 -1.20
N SER A 102 1.82 -1.07 -1.63
CA SER A 102 0.48 -0.50 -1.67
C SER A 102 0.00 -0.05 -0.29
N MET A 103 0.17 -0.91 0.74
CA MET A 103 -0.18 -0.56 2.12
C MET A 103 0.60 0.65 2.63
N LYS A 104 1.93 0.68 2.42
CA LYS A 104 2.78 1.79 2.85
C LYS A 104 2.43 3.09 2.15
N ASN A 105 2.16 3.04 0.85
CA ASN A 105 1.74 4.21 0.09
C ASN A 105 0.39 4.73 0.59
N LEU A 106 -0.60 3.85 0.77
CA LEU A 106 -1.90 4.25 1.30
C LEU A 106 -1.77 4.97 2.66
N VAL A 107 -1.02 4.40 3.60
CA VAL A 107 -0.78 5.01 4.91
C VAL A 107 -0.02 6.33 4.80
N LEU A 108 1.03 6.38 3.98
CA LEU A 108 1.87 7.58 3.81
C LEU A 108 1.06 8.76 3.28
N TYR A 109 0.27 8.53 2.22
CA TYR A 109 -0.50 9.60 1.59
C TYR A 109 -1.75 9.96 2.42
N SER A 110 -2.37 9.02 3.12
CA SER A 110 -3.40 9.33 4.11
C SER A 110 -2.87 10.28 5.20
N ARG A 111 -1.66 10.05 5.72
CA ARG A 111 -1.04 10.94 6.73
C ARG A 111 -0.80 12.36 6.21
N LYS A 112 -0.45 12.51 4.94
CA LYS A 112 -0.20 13.82 4.29
C LYS A 112 -1.48 14.59 3.96
N ARG A 113 -2.63 13.91 3.99
CA ARG A 113 -3.92 14.51 3.66
C ARG A 113 -4.37 15.49 4.75
N ALA A 114 -5.06 16.56 4.37
CA ALA A 114 -5.76 17.42 5.31
C ALA A 114 -6.98 16.68 5.90
N GLY A 115 -7.33 16.96 7.14
CA GLY A 115 -8.46 16.36 7.85
C GLY A 115 -8.26 16.40 9.36
N LYS A 116 -9.35 16.24 10.12
CA LYS A 116 -9.35 16.34 11.59
C LYS A 116 -8.78 15.09 12.25
N SER A 117 -9.14 13.91 11.77
CA SER A 117 -8.71 12.63 12.34
C SER A 117 -7.99 11.75 11.31
N MET A 118 -7.18 10.80 11.78
CA MET A 118 -6.54 9.83 10.90
C MET A 118 -7.55 8.92 10.21
N ALA A 119 -8.68 8.62 10.85
CA ALA A 119 -9.75 7.81 10.28
C ALA A 119 -10.41 8.53 9.08
N GLU A 120 -10.67 9.84 9.18
CA GLU A 120 -11.17 10.64 8.06
C GLU A 120 -10.16 10.71 6.90
N LYS A 121 -8.88 10.95 7.21
CA LYS A 121 -7.82 11.01 6.22
C LYS A 121 -7.68 9.68 5.46
N LEU A 122 -7.70 8.58 6.19
CA LEU A 122 -7.59 7.23 5.63
C LEU A 122 -8.82 6.89 4.78
N SER A 123 -10.04 7.15 5.29
CA SER A 123 -11.27 6.91 4.52
C SER A 123 -11.31 7.71 3.22
N GLY A 124 -10.86 8.97 3.25
CA GLY A 124 -10.76 9.80 2.05
C GLY A 124 -9.80 9.23 1.02
N GLU A 125 -8.60 8.79 1.44
CA GLU A 125 -7.63 8.20 0.51
C GLU A 125 -8.08 6.83 -0.03
N ILE A 126 -8.81 6.01 0.79
CA ILE A 126 -9.41 4.74 0.33
C ILE A 126 -10.41 4.99 -0.78
N LEU A 127 -11.33 5.97 -0.61
CA LEU A 127 -12.35 6.30 -1.61
C LEU A 127 -11.72 6.82 -2.90
N ASP A 128 -10.75 7.73 -2.79
CA ASP A 128 -10.05 8.24 -3.96
C ASP A 128 -9.28 7.13 -4.69
N ALA A 129 -8.61 6.24 -3.96
CA ALA A 129 -7.91 5.10 -4.53
C ALA A 129 -8.87 4.08 -5.18
N TYR A 130 -10.06 3.87 -4.60
CA TYR A 130 -11.10 3.04 -5.20
C TYR A 130 -11.54 3.60 -6.55
N ASN A 131 -11.70 4.92 -6.65
CA ASN A 131 -12.05 5.63 -7.88
C ASN A 131 -10.85 5.87 -8.82
N GLN A 132 -9.71 5.22 -8.58
CA GLN A 132 -8.48 5.39 -9.34
C GLN A 132 -7.95 6.84 -9.34
N GLN A 133 -8.11 7.51 -8.22
CA GLN A 133 -7.69 8.88 -7.98
C GLN A 133 -6.84 8.96 -6.71
N GLY A 134 -6.47 10.17 -6.32
CA GLY A 134 -5.72 10.41 -5.09
C GLY A 134 -4.20 10.30 -5.23
N ALA A 135 -3.50 10.63 -4.14
CA ALA A 135 -2.05 10.74 -4.15
C ALA A 135 -1.36 9.36 -4.16
N ALA A 136 -1.96 8.36 -3.52
CA ALA A 136 -1.44 6.99 -3.55
C ALA A 136 -1.53 6.38 -4.96
N PHE A 137 -2.62 6.63 -5.69
CA PHE A 137 -2.78 6.19 -7.07
C PHE A 137 -1.78 6.90 -8.00
N LYS A 138 -1.66 8.23 -7.90
CA LYS A 138 -0.66 9.01 -8.66
C LYS A 138 0.76 8.48 -8.43
N ARG A 139 1.08 8.07 -7.20
CA ARG A 139 2.40 7.48 -6.90
C ARG A 139 2.65 6.18 -7.65
N LYS A 140 1.64 5.31 -7.78
CA LYS A 140 1.75 4.11 -8.63
C LYS A 140 2.05 4.49 -10.09
N GLU A 141 1.31 5.45 -10.63
CA GLU A 141 1.52 5.91 -12.01
C GLU A 141 2.91 6.52 -12.23
N GLU A 142 3.41 7.30 -11.27
CA GLU A 142 4.79 7.82 -11.32
C GLU A 142 5.82 6.68 -11.35
N MET A 143 5.64 5.65 -10.52
CA MET A 143 6.54 4.48 -10.50
C MET A 143 6.53 3.76 -11.85
N HIS A 144 5.36 3.57 -12.47
CA HIS A 144 5.24 2.97 -13.80
C HIS A 144 5.87 3.85 -14.88
N ARG A 145 5.64 5.17 -14.84
CA ARG A 145 6.24 6.13 -15.79
C ARG A 145 7.77 6.16 -15.68
N MET A 146 8.30 6.15 -14.44
CA MET A 146 9.75 6.06 -14.23
C MET A 146 10.33 4.75 -14.75
N ALA A 147 9.62 3.64 -14.58
CA ALA A 147 10.05 2.34 -15.09
C ALA A 147 10.04 2.30 -16.63
N GLU A 148 9.04 2.91 -17.26
CA GLU A 148 8.95 3.01 -18.71
C GLU A 148 10.04 3.91 -19.30
N ALA A 149 10.29 5.07 -18.71
CA ALA A 149 11.37 5.97 -19.13
C ALA A 149 12.75 5.32 -19.04
N ASN A 150 12.95 4.38 -18.13
CA ASN A 150 14.20 3.65 -17.95
C ASN A 150 14.20 2.25 -18.61
N LYS A 151 13.24 1.97 -19.49
CA LYS A 151 13.07 0.65 -20.12
C LYS A 151 14.32 0.18 -20.87
N ALA A 152 15.09 1.09 -21.44
CA ALA A 152 16.35 0.81 -22.14
C ALA A 152 17.37 0.09 -21.23
N PHE A 153 17.33 0.32 -19.90
CA PHE A 153 18.24 -0.30 -18.92
C PHE A 153 17.71 -1.63 -18.34
N ALA A 154 16.60 -2.15 -18.87
CA ALA A 154 16.01 -3.41 -18.37
C ALA A 154 16.93 -4.63 -18.54
N HIS A 155 17.84 -4.60 -19.51
CA HIS A 155 18.83 -5.67 -19.74
C HIS A 155 19.87 -5.78 -18.60
N PHE A 156 20.00 -4.79 -17.74
CA PHE A 156 20.84 -4.84 -16.53
C PHE A 156 20.16 -5.54 -15.34
N ARG A 157 19.04 -6.22 -15.56
CA ARG A 157 18.46 -7.13 -14.56
C ARG A 157 19.37 -8.33 -14.35
N PHE A 158 19.81 -8.56 -13.12
CA PHE A 158 20.45 -9.82 -12.70
C PHE A 158 19.96 -10.21 -11.32
#